data_91aa3630a773eb6cc1a42561ebd89485
#
_entry.id   91aa3630a773eb6cc1a42561ebd89485
#
_cell.length_a   1.000
_cell.length_b   1.000
_cell.length_c   1.000
_cell.angle_alpha   90.00
_cell.angle_beta   90.00
_cell.angle_gamma   90.00
#
_symmetry.space_group_name_H-M   'P 1'
#
loop_
_entity.id
_entity.type
_entity.pdbx_description
1 polymer ?
#
loop_
_entity_poly.entity_id
_entity_poly.type
_entity_poly.pdbx_seq_one_letter_code
_entity_poly.pdbx_strand_id
1 'polypeptide(L)'
;FPPEPNGYLHIGHAKSILLNSGLAKEYGGTFHLRFDDTNPMKEDMEFVESIKEDVQWLGADYKDHLYFASNYFDTMYECAVKLIKKGKAYVCDLSADEIREYRGTLTEPGKNSPYRDRSVEENLDLFERMKNGEFEDGTKVLRAKIDMASPNINMRDPVIYRVAHMTHHNTGDKWCIYPMYDFAHPIEDAVEHITHSICTLEFEDHRPLYDWVVKECEFDPAPRQIEFSKLYLTNVVTGKRY
;
A
#
# COMPACT_ATOMS: atom_id res chain seq x y z
N PHE A 1 9.28 -4.08 -9.28
CA PHE A 1 7.93 -4.43 -9.76
C PHE A 1 7.18 -5.12 -8.62
N PRO A 2 6.14 -4.49 -8.02
CA PRO A 2 5.41 -5.00 -6.86
C PRO A 2 3.98 -5.46 -7.21
N PRO A 3 3.80 -6.58 -7.92
CA PRO A 3 2.46 -7.06 -8.28
C PRO A 3 1.70 -7.63 -7.07
N GLU A 4 0.38 -7.38 -7.01
CA GLU A 4 -0.52 -8.15 -6.15
C GLU A 4 -0.76 -9.53 -6.78
N PRO A 5 -0.56 -10.66 -6.06
CA PRO A 5 -0.71 -12.00 -6.62
C PRO A 5 -2.19 -12.43 -6.69
N ASN A 6 -3.01 -11.67 -7.40
CA ASN A 6 -4.46 -11.84 -7.51
C ASN A 6 -4.96 -12.12 -8.94
N GLY A 7 -4.05 -12.39 -9.87
CA GLY A 7 -4.36 -12.67 -11.27
C GLY A 7 -3.13 -12.75 -12.15
N TYR A 8 -3.33 -13.19 -13.38
CA TYR A 8 -2.28 -13.25 -14.40
C TYR A 8 -1.87 -11.87 -14.88
N LEU A 9 -0.61 -11.74 -15.32
CA LEU A 9 -0.09 -10.50 -15.86
C LEU A 9 -0.71 -10.17 -17.22
N HIS A 10 -0.68 -8.90 -17.58
CA HIS A 10 -1.10 -8.38 -18.88
C HIS A 10 -0.07 -7.37 -19.42
N ILE A 11 -0.29 -6.84 -20.62
CA ILE A 11 0.67 -5.97 -21.31
C ILE A 11 1.05 -4.71 -20.51
N GLY A 12 0.16 -4.20 -19.67
CA GLY A 12 0.45 -3.08 -18.77
C GLY A 12 1.53 -3.44 -17.74
N HIS A 13 1.46 -4.64 -17.20
CA HIS A 13 2.51 -5.18 -16.32
C HIS A 13 3.83 -5.40 -17.06
N ALA A 14 3.77 -5.96 -18.27
CA ALA A 14 4.97 -6.18 -19.09
C ALA A 14 5.72 -4.87 -19.36
N LYS A 15 4.99 -3.77 -19.67
CA LYS A 15 5.60 -2.44 -19.79
C LYS A 15 6.33 -2.02 -18.53
N SER A 16 5.70 -2.16 -17.36
CA SER A 16 6.30 -1.79 -16.07
C SER A 16 7.55 -2.63 -15.77
N ILE A 17 7.49 -3.93 -16.00
CA ILE A 17 8.63 -4.85 -15.81
C ILE A 17 9.81 -4.43 -16.69
N LEU A 18 9.57 -4.23 -17.97
CA LEU A 18 10.63 -3.87 -18.93
C LEU A 18 11.22 -2.47 -18.65
N LEU A 19 10.39 -1.50 -18.24
CA LEU A 19 10.86 -0.17 -17.86
C LEU A 19 11.77 -0.24 -16.64
N ASN A 20 11.31 -0.86 -15.56
CA ASN A 20 12.05 -0.95 -14.30
C ASN A 20 13.35 -1.76 -14.45
N SER A 21 13.26 -2.94 -15.06
CA SER A 21 14.45 -3.80 -15.28
C SER A 21 15.43 -3.17 -16.27
N GLY A 22 14.93 -2.51 -17.31
CA GLY A 22 15.73 -1.80 -18.30
C GLY A 22 16.53 -0.66 -17.70
N LEU A 23 15.88 0.20 -16.89
CA LEU A 23 16.55 1.29 -16.17
C LEU A 23 17.59 0.75 -15.17
N ALA A 24 17.26 -0.28 -14.40
CA ALA A 24 18.20 -0.90 -13.48
C ALA A 24 19.43 -1.41 -14.23
N LYS A 25 19.24 -2.08 -15.37
CA LYS A 25 20.35 -2.58 -16.20
C LYS A 25 21.20 -1.44 -16.79
N GLU A 26 20.56 -0.39 -17.33
CA GLU A 26 21.25 0.75 -17.96
C GLU A 26 22.12 1.52 -16.97
N TYR A 27 21.63 1.71 -15.75
CA TYR A 27 22.34 2.51 -14.74
C TYR A 27 23.10 1.67 -13.70
N GLY A 28 23.23 0.35 -13.91
CA GLY A 28 23.95 -0.53 -12.99
C GLY A 28 23.28 -0.68 -11.62
N GLY A 29 21.98 -0.49 -11.58
CA GLY A 29 21.15 -0.66 -10.38
C GLY A 29 20.64 -2.10 -10.20
N THR A 30 19.71 -2.28 -9.27
CA THR A 30 19.05 -3.56 -8.98
C THR A 30 17.57 -3.48 -9.29
N PHE A 31 17.03 -4.57 -9.84
CA PHE A 31 15.60 -4.77 -10.08
C PHE A 31 15.04 -5.73 -9.04
N HIS A 32 13.98 -5.33 -8.34
CA HIS A 32 13.31 -6.15 -7.34
C HIS A 32 11.97 -6.68 -7.86
N LEU A 33 11.67 -7.94 -7.55
CA LEU A 33 10.32 -8.48 -7.62
C LEU A 33 9.77 -8.60 -6.20
N ARG A 34 8.73 -7.85 -5.86
CA ARG A 34 8.06 -7.92 -4.57
C ARG A 34 6.59 -8.23 -4.78
N PHE A 35 6.11 -9.29 -4.18
CA PHE A 35 4.69 -9.55 -4.14
C PHE A 35 4.01 -8.68 -3.07
N ASP A 36 3.07 -7.84 -3.51
CA ASP A 36 2.21 -7.09 -2.61
C ASP A 36 1.09 -8.01 -2.12
N ASP A 37 1.40 -8.80 -1.10
CA ASP A 37 0.51 -9.75 -0.45
C ASP A 37 -0.07 -9.18 0.85
N THR A 38 -0.46 -7.90 0.83
CA THR A 38 -1.08 -7.22 1.98
C THR A 38 -2.56 -7.55 2.16
N ASN A 39 -3.22 -8.11 1.14
CA ASN A 39 -4.64 -8.41 1.16
C ASN A 39 -4.93 -9.92 1.18
N PRO A 40 -5.21 -10.52 2.35
CA PRO A 40 -5.37 -11.97 2.48
C PRO A 40 -6.56 -12.55 1.70
N MET A 41 -7.49 -11.72 1.21
CA MET A 41 -8.71 -12.17 0.55
C MET A 41 -8.52 -12.63 -0.90
N LYS A 42 -7.40 -12.30 -1.55
CA LYS A 42 -7.29 -12.37 -3.02
C LYS A 42 -6.03 -13.08 -3.52
N GLU A 43 -5.21 -13.57 -2.63
CA GLU A 43 -3.88 -14.05 -2.96
C GLU A 43 -3.86 -15.56 -3.20
N ASP A 44 -3.25 -15.99 -4.30
CA ASP A 44 -3.09 -17.39 -4.66
C ASP A 44 -1.66 -17.69 -5.11
N MET A 45 -1.10 -18.77 -4.61
CA MET A 45 0.24 -19.24 -4.96
C MET A 45 0.40 -19.58 -6.44
N GLU A 46 -0.68 -19.96 -7.12
CA GLU A 46 -0.66 -20.16 -8.58
C GLU A 46 -0.24 -18.88 -9.30
N PHE A 47 -0.77 -17.73 -8.88
CA PHE A 47 -0.40 -16.45 -9.49
C PHE A 47 1.01 -16.04 -9.15
N VAL A 48 1.52 -16.35 -7.95
CA VAL A 48 2.92 -16.10 -7.58
C VAL A 48 3.87 -16.81 -8.55
N GLU A 49 3.67 -18.11 -8.81
CA GLU A 49 4.52 -18.86 -9.70
C GLU A 49 4.39 -18.39 -11.16
N SER A 50 3.16 -18.14 -11.64
CA SER A 50 2.94 -17.59 -12.99
C SER A 50 3.64 -16.25 -13.19
N ILE A 51 3.56 -15.34 -12.23
CA ILE A 51 4.20 -14.01 -12.30
C ILE A 51 5.74 -14.17 -12.35
N LYS A 52 6.31 -15.07 -11.56
CA LYS A 52 7.77 -15.34 -11.60
C LYS A 52 8.21 -15.83 -12.97
N GLU A 53 7.45 -16.77 -13.56
CA GLU A 53 7.72 -17.27 -14.92
C GLU A 53 7.63 -16.15 -15.96
N ASP A 54 6.61 -15.32 -15.92
CA ASP A 54 6.41 -14.21 -16.86
C ASP A 54 7.51 -13.16 -16.76
N VAL A 55 7.94 -12.80 -15.54
CA VAL A 55 9.05 -11.86 -15.31
C VAL A 55 10.35 -12.39 -15.92
N GLN A 56 10.64 -13.68 -15.70
CA GLN A 56 11.83 -14.33 -16.29
C GLN A 56 11.72 -14.43 -17.81
N TRP A 57 10.54 -14.79 -18.34
CA TRP A 57 10.29 -14.86 -19.78
C TRP A 57 10.52 -13.51 -20.48
N LEU A 58 10.17 -12.39 -19.82
CA LEU A 58 10.45 -11.05 -20.30
C LEU A 58 11.94 -10.66 -20.23
N GLY A 59 12.79 -11.51 -19.66
CA GLY A 59 14.23 -11.27 -19.52
C GLY A 59 14.58 -10.32 -18.38
N ALA A 60 13.67 -10.06 -17.46
CA ALA A 60 13.94 -9.28 -16.27
C ALA A 60 14.54 -10.17 -15.18
N ASP A 61 15.73 -9.82 -14.71
CA ASP A 61 16.48 -10.59 -13.72
C ASP A 61 16.46 -9.89 -12.36
N TYR A 62 15.68 -10.43 -11.43
CA TYR A 62 15.63 -9.96 -10.05
C TYR A 62 16.65 -10.66 -9.12
N LYS A 63 17.39 -11.66 -9.61
CA LYS A 63 18.39 -12.41 -8.84
C LYS A 63 17.86 -12.86 -7.47
N ASP A 64 18.53 -12.41 -6.40
CA ASP A 64 18.15 -12.71 -5.02
C ASP A 64 17.14 -11.67 -4.44
N HIS A 65 16.65 -10.74 -5.27
CA HIS A 65 15.74 -9.67 -4.87
C HIS A 65 14.27 -10.05 -5.07
N LEU A 66 13.87 -11.17 -4.47
CA LEU A 66 12.49 -11.64 -4.39
C LEU A 66 11.97 -11.41 -2.97
N TYR A 67 10.89 -10.64 -2.85
CA TYR A 67 10.34 -10.22 -1.56
C TYR A 67 8.82 -10.40 -1.51
N PHE A 68 8.31 -10.43 -0.27
CA PHE A 68 6.88 -10.41 0.04
C PHE A 68 6.59 -9.29 1.02
N ALA A 69 5.55 -8.50 0.76
CA ALA A 69 5.13 -7.40 1.63
C ALA A 69 4.81 -7.90 3.06
N SER A 70 4.23 -9.09 3.17
CA SER A 70 3.91 -9.72 4.45
C SER A 70 5.11 -9.99 5.36
N ASN A 71 6.33 -10.06 4.82
CA ASN A 71 7.55 -10.18 5.61
C ASN A 71 7.84 -8.91 6.43
N TYR A 72 7.20 -7.80 6.09
CA TYR A 72 7.39 -6.49 6.75
C TYR A 72 6.23 -6.09 7.66
N PHE A 73 5.26 -6.96 7.91
CA PHE A 73 4.10 -6.64 8.74
C PHE A 73 4.47 -6.18 10.16
N ASP A 74 5.49 -6.76 10.77
CA ASP A 74 5.98 -6.30 12.07
C ASP A 74 6.51 -4.85 11.98
N THR A 75 7.30 -4.52 10.96
CA THR A 75 7.82 -3.16 10.72
C THR A 75 6.69 -2.17 10.43
N MET A 76 5.70 -2.56 9.63
CA MET A 76 4.53 -1.73 9.33
C MET A 76 3.73 -1.43 10.61
N TYR A 77 3.55 -2.43 11.47
CA TYR A 77 2.89 -2.23 12.76
C TYR A 77 3.66 -1.25 13.65
N GLU A 78 4.98 -1.38 13.73
CA GLU A 78 5.84 -0.46 14.49
C GLU A 78 5.76 0.97 13.93
N CYS A 79 5.73 1.14 12.61
CA CYS A 79 5.52 2.43 11.95
C CYS A 79 4.16 3.04 12.33
N ALA A 80 3.10 2.25 12.33
CA ALA A 80 1.76 2.71 12.73
C ALA A 80 1.74 3.15 14.20
N VAL A 81 2.36 2.39 15.10
CA VAL A 81 2.51 2.77 16.51
C VAL A 81 3.30 4.09 16.66
N LYS A 82 4.36 4.27 15.89
CA LYS A 82 5.12 5.54 15.84
C LYS A 82 4.24 6.71 15.43
N LEU A 83 3.40 6.55 14.40
CA LEU A 83 2.46 7.59 13.98
C LEU A 83 1.47 7.95 15.06
N ILE A 84 0.93 6.96 15.78
CA ILE A 84 0.02 7.19 16.92
C ILE A 84 0.73 7.99 18.01
N LYS A 85 1.94 7.60 18.39
CA LYS A 85 2.75 8.30 19.42
C LYS A 85 3.05 9.74 19.04
N LYS A 86 3.18 10.04 17.76
CA LYS A 86 3.38 11.40 17.22
C LYS A 86 2.08 12.19 17.11
N GLY A 87 0.92 11.60 17.43
CA GLY A 87 -0.39 12.22 17.20
C GLY A 87 -0.76 12.35 15.72
N LYS A 88 -0.20 11.49 14.87
CA LYS A 88 -0.38 11.48 13.40
C LYS A 88 -1.29 10.35 12.89
N ALA A 89 -1.84 9.54 13.78
CA ALA A 89 -2.82 8.52 13.47
C ALA A 89 -3.79 8.33 14.63
N TYR A 90 -5.01 7.91 14.31
CA TYR A 90 -6.05 7.66 15.30
C TYR A 90 -6.94 6.49 14.89
N VAL A 91 -7.46 5.77 15.88
CA VAL A 91 -8.47 4.72 15.68
C VAL A 91 -9.83 5.37 15.47
N CYS A 92 -10.53 4.95 14.42
CA CYS A 92 -11.83 5.48 14.02
C CYS A 92 -12.86 4.35 13.99
N ASP A 93 -14.02 4.59 14.63
CA ASP A 93 -15.11 3.62 14.71
C ASP A 93 -16.18 3.83 13.62
N LEU A 94 -15.96 4.75 12.69
CA LEU A 94 -16.85 4.94 11.54
C LEU A 94 -16.74 3.73 10.61
N SER A 95 -17.89 3.32 10.06
CA SER A 95 -17.95 2.32 9.00
C SER A 95 -17.34 2.85 7.68
N ALA A 96 -17.07 1.97 6.74
CA ALA A 96 -16.56 2.35 5.41
C ALA A 96 -17.49 3.35 4.69
N ASP A 97 -18.81 3.16 4.80
CA ASP A 97 -19.80 4.08 4.20
C ASP A 97 -19.82 5.43 4.89
N GLU A 98 -19.77 5.45 6.22
CA GLU A 98 -19.68 6.70 7.01
C GLU A 98 -18.38 7.45 6.70
N ILE A 99 -17.24 6.76 6.58
CA ILE A 99 -15.95 7.37 6.18
C ILE A 99 -16.08 8.00 4.79
N ARG A 100 -16.72 7.30 3.84
CA ARG A 100 -16.97 7.81 2.49
C ARG A 100 -17.82 9.09 2.51
N GLU A 101 -18.87 9.13 3.33
CA GLU A 101 -19.70 10.30 3.51
C GLU A 101 -18.92 11.47 4.13
N TYR A 102 -18.18 11.23 5.21
CA TYR A 102 -17.36 12.25 5.88
C TYR A 102 -16.25 12.80 5.00
N ARG A 103 -15.74 12.01 4.05
CA ARG A 103 -14.66 12.43 3.15
C ARG A 103 -15.04 13.56 2.22
N GLY A 104 -16.35 13.75 1.93
CA GLY A 104 -16.80 14.75 0.98
C GLY A 104 -16.53 14.37 -0.47
N THR A 105 -16.47 15.39 -1.34
CA THR A 105 -16.31 15.23 -2.80
C THR A 105 -15.08 16.00 -3.30
N LEU A 106 -14.85 15.97 -4.59
CA LEU A 106 -13.77 16.77 -5.22
C LEU A 106 -14.00 18.28 -5.08
N THR A 107 -15.26 18.71 -4.96
CA THR A 107 -15.64 20.13 -4.87
C THR A 107 -16.06 20.56 -3.47
N GLU A 108 -16.28 19.60 -2.57
CA GLU A 108 -16.69 19.87 -1.19
C GLU A 108 -15.67 19.27 -0.21
N PRO A 109 -15.24 20.02 0.81
CA PRO A 109 -14.32 19.51 1.82
C PRO A 109 -14.97 18.40 2.63
N GLY A 110 -14.13 17.55 3.23
CA GLY A 110 -14.58 16.55 4.19
C GLY A 110 -14.87 17.15 5.57
N LYS A 111 -15.38 16.29 6.44
CA LYS A 111 -15.66 16.59 7.85
C LYS A 111 -14.77 15.74 8.74
N ASN A 112 -14.31 16.31 9.85
CA ASN A 112 -13.55 15.57 10.86
C ASN A 112 -14.41 14.45 11.47
N SER A 113 -13.80 13.27 11.64
CA SER A 113 -14.41 12.19 12.40
C SER A 113 -14.61 12.60 13.86
N PRO A 114 -15.70 12.14 14.50
CA PRO A 114 -15.90 12.32 15.95
C PRO A 114 -14.77 11.71 16.80
N TYR A 115 -14.02 10.77 16.23
CA TYR A 115 -12.94 10.04 16.91
C TYR A 115 -11.55 10.62 16.64
N ARG A 116 -11.47 11.68 15.86
CA ARG A 116 -10.20 12.26 15.39
C ARG A 116 -9.31 12.78 16.53
N ASP A 117 -9.91 13.24 17.60
CA ASP A 117 -9.21 13.86 18.73
C ASP A 117 -9.06 12.94 19.96
N ARG A 118 -9.20 11.63 19.78
CA ARG A 118 -8.83 10.66 20.81
C ARG A 118 -7.38 10.87 21.27
N SER A 119 -7.11 10.67 22.55
CA SER A 119 -5.76 10.79 23.10
C SER A 119 -4.80 9.74 22.52
N VAL A 120 -3.50 10.01 22.57
CA VAL A 120 -2.46 9.06 22.14
C VAL A 120 -2.59 7.75 22.92
N GLU A 121 -2.81 7.81 24.21
CA GLU A 121 -2.94 6.64 25.09
C GLU A 121 -4.14 5.78 24.71
N GLU A 122 -5.29 6.40 24.43
CA GLU A 122 -6.50 5.69 24.00
C GLU A 122 -6.28 5.05 22.62
N ASN A 123 -5.66 5.74 21.68
CA ASN A 123 -5.36 5.21 20.36
C ASN A 123 -4.38 4.02 20.42
N LEU A 124 -3.36 4.09 21.27
CA LEU A 124 -2.41 2.98 21.47
C LEU A 124 -3.11 1.76 22.03
N ASP A 125 -3.95 1.93 23.06
CA ASP A 125 -4.73 0.85 23.66
C ASP A 125 -5.67 0.21 22.62
N LEU A 126 -6.45 1.00 21.91
CA LEU A 126 -7.37 0.51 20.89
C LEU A 126 -6.66 -0.20 19.73
N PHE A 127 -5.54 0.31 19.27
CA PHE A 127 -4.79 -0.31 18.16
C PHE A 127 -4.19 -1.66 18.57
N GLU A 128 -3.66 -1.78 19.77
CA GLU A 128 -3.20 -3.06 20.33
C GLU A 128 -4.35 -4.06 20.44
N ARG A 129 -5.51 -3.64 20.91
CA ARG A 129 -6.71 -4.47 21.00
C ARG A 129 -7.24 -4.88 19.62
N MET A 130 -7.13 -4.01 18.61
CA MET A 130 -7.41 -4.37 17.21
C MET A 130 -6.49 -5.53 16.77
N LYS A 131 -5.18 -5.42 17.02
CA LYS A 131 -4.21 -6.47 16.72
C LYS A 131 -4.52 -7.77 17.43
N ASN A 132 -5.00 -7.70 18.68
CA ASN A 132 -5.33 -8.87 19.50
C ASN A 132 -6.67 -9.52 19.14
N GLY A 133 -7.38 -9.01 18.12
CA GLY A 133 -8.61 -9.62 17.60
C GLY A 133 -9.87 -9.33 18.40
N GLU A 134 -9.88 -8.29 19.24
CA GLU A 134 -11.04 -7.98 20.09
C GLU A 134 -12.22 -7.35 19.33
N PHE A 135 -12.01 -6.86 18.10
CA PHE A 135 -13.01 -6.15 17.33
C PHE A 135 -13.38 -6.89 16.04
N GLU A 136 -14.65 -6.85 15.69
CA GLU A 136 -15.15 -7.43 14.45
C GLU A 136 -14.71 -6.64 13.22
N ASP A 137 -14.69 -7.31 12.07
CA ASP A 137 -14.37 -6.71 10.78
C ASP A 137 -15.29 -5.52 10.49
N GLY A 138 -14.73 -4.43 9.99
CA GLY A 138 -15.48 -3.23 9.63
C GLY A 138 -15.89 -2.33 10.79
N THR A 139 -15.58 -2.67 12.05
CA THR A 139 -15.98 -1.87 13.22
C THR A 139 -14.95 -0.81 13.61
N LYS A 140 -13.69 -1.03 13.30
CA LYS A 140 -12.59 -0.11 13.59
C LYS A 140 -11.56 -0.11 12.47
N VAL A 141 -10.99 1.06 12.22
CA VAL A 141 -9.85 1.26 11.33
C VAL A 141 -8.84 2.19 11.98
N LEU A 142 -7.60 2.17 11.53
CA LEU A 142 -6.61 3.20 11.86
C LEU A 142 -6.55 4.19 10.69
N ARG A 143 -6.65 5.46 10.98
CA ARG A 143 -6.57 6.54 9.98
C ARG A 143 -5.37 7.43 10.24
N ALA A 144 -4.70 7.85 9.16
CA ALA A 144 -3.72 8.93 9.24
C ALA A 144 -4.43 10.25 9.55
N LYS A 145 -3.85 11.05 10.45
CA LYS A 145 -4.38 12.37 10.83
C LYS A 145 -3.67 13.44 10.01
N ILE A 146 -4.28 13.87 8.92
CA ILE A 146 -3.69 14.80 7.96
C ILE A 146 -4.55 16.06 7.81
N ASP A 147 -5.48 16.09 6.85
CA ASP A 147 -6.32 17.25 6.59
C ASP A 147 -7.60 16.85 5.84
N MET A 148 -8.74 16.91 6.53
CA MET A 148 -10.05 16.59 5.93
C MET A 148 -10.53 17.61 4.91
N ALA A 149 -9.91 18.80 4.83
CA ALA A 149 -10.20 19.84 3.84
C ALA A 149 -9.23 19.84 2.65
N SER A 150 -8.27 18.92 2.60
CA SER A 150 -7.32 18.84 1.48
C SER A 150 -8.03 18.75 0.14
N PRO A 151 -7.58 19.46 -0.91
CA PRO A 151 -8.09 19.29 -2.26
C PRO A 151 -7.76 17.90 -2.83
N ASN A 152 -6.73 17.24 -2.31
CA ASN A 152 -6.41 15.85 -2.63
C ASN A 152 -7.15 14.91 -1.67
N ILE A 153 -8.12 14.18 -2.20
CA ILE A 153 -8.96 13.24 -1.40
C ILE A 153 -8.10 12.19 -0.68
N ASN A 154 -6.98 11.78 -1.27
CA ASN A 154 -6.09 10.79 -0.66
C ASN A 154 -5.42 11.30 0.64
N MET A 155 -5.42 12.63 0.87
CA MET A 155 -4.88 13.27 2.06
C MET A 155 -5.93 13.57 3.14
N ARG A 156 -7.20 13.22 2.89
CA ARG A 156 -8.32 13.42 3.84
C ARG A 156 -8.40 12.27 4.82
N ASP A 157 -7.52 12.24 5.80
CA ASP A 157 -7.41 11.21 6.84
C ASP A 157 -7.61 9.78 6.27
N PRO A 158 -6.73 9.32 5.39
CA PRO A 158 -6.89 8.02 4.74
C PRO A 158 -6.82 6.87 5.75
N VAL A 159 -7.55 5.80 5.48
CA VAL A 159 -7.43 4.55 6.22
C VAL A 159 -6.08 3.91 5.93
N ILE A 160 -5.32 3.57 6.96
CA ILE A 160 -3.99 2.94 6.83
C ILE A 160 -3.95 1.50 7.36
N TYR A 161 -4.87 1.12 8.26
CA TYR A 161 -5.07 -0.26 8.73
C TYR A 161 -6.56 -0.59 8.83
N ARG A 162 -6.90 -1.85 8.55
CA ARG A 162 -8.24 -2.42 8.70
C ARG A 162 -8.20 -3.69 9.52
N VAL A 163 -9.32 -4.04 10.15
CA VAL A 163 -9.54 -5.35 10.78
C VAL A 163 -10.05 -6.33 9.73
N ALA A 164 -9.42 -7.49 9.64
CA ALA A 164 -9.86 -8.60 8.81
C ALA A 164 -9.44 -9.94 9.45
N HIS A 165 -10.39 -10.69 9.96
CA HIS A 165 -10.16 -12.01 10.56
C HIS A 165 -10.08 -13.07 9.45
N MET A 166 -8.88 -13.17 8.86
CA MET A 166 -8.62 -14.09 7.75
C MET A 166 -7.23 -14.70 7.90
N THR A 167 -7.11 -15.96 7.50
CA THR A 167 -5.82 -16.64 7.40
C THR A 167 -5.05 -16.09 6.20
N HIS A 168 -3.82 -15.64 6.42
CA HIS A 168 -2.93 -15.16 5.37
C HIS A 168 -2.05 -16.30 4.86
N HIS A 169 -1.82 -16.37 3.53
CA HIS A 169 -1.05 -17.46 2.91
C HIS A 169 0.38 -17.61 3.45
N ASN A 170 1.01 -16.54 3.89
CA ASN A 170 2.40 -16.52 4.38
C ASN A 170 2.50 -16.40 5.92
N THR A 171 1.64 -15.61 6.56
CA THR A 171 1.70 -15.34 8.00
C THR A 171 0.68 -16.13 8.83
N GLY A 172 -0.20 -16.89 8.19
CA GLY A 172 -1.24 -17.67 8.86
C GLY A 172 -2.20 -16.78 9.65
N ASP A 173 -2.47 -17.15 10.89
CA ASP A 173 -3.40 -16.44 11.78
C ASP A 173 -2.70 -15.47 12.75
N LYS A 174 -1.44 -15.12 12.48
CA LYS A 174 -0.67 -14.18 13.32
C LYS A 174 -1.32 -12.80 13.36
N TRP A 175 -1.92 -12.34 12.25
CA TRP A 175 -2.49 -11.02 12.11
C TRP A 175 -3.99 -11.07 11.83
N CYS A 176 -4.73 -10.14 12.41
CA CYS A 176 -6.13 -9.84 12.08
C CYS A 176 -6.35 -8.35 11.77
N ILE A 177 -5.26 -7.60 11.67
CA ILE A 177 -5.22 -6.25 11.11
C ILE A 177 -4.22 -6.23 9.96
N TYR A 178 -4.58 -5.57 8.88
CA TYR A 178 -3.77 -5.52 7.66
C TYR A 178 -3.61 -4.09 7.18
N PRO A 179 -2.40 -3.70 6.74
CA PRO A 179 -2.15 -2.37 6.21
C PRO A 179 -2.85 -2.17 4.88
N MET A 180 -3.24 -0.93 4.61
CA MET A 180 -3.71 -0.54 3.28
C MET A 180 -2.52 -0.25 2.37
N TYR A 181 -2.72 -0.39 1.06
CA TYR A 181 -1.69 -0.22 0.04
C TYR A 181 -0.88 1.08 0.18
N ASP A 182 -1.56 2.21 0.32
CA ASP A 182 -0.88 3.52 0.40
C ASP A 182 -0.01 3.70 1.64
N PHE A 183 -0.23 2.90 2.67
CA PHE A 183 0.63 2.86 3.85
C PHE A 183 1.76 1.83 3.72
N ALA A 184 1.45 0.65 3.21
CA ALA A 184 2.40 -0.46 3.08
C ALA A 184 3.50 -0.17 2.05
N HIS A 185 3.13 0.26 0.85
CA HIS A 185 4.04 0.45 -0.28
C HIS A 185 5.26 1.36 0.02
N PRO A 186 5.10 2.58 0.58
CA PRO A 186 6.26 3.40 0.92
C PRO A 186 7.17 2.77 1.99
N ILE A 187 6.64 2.01 2.93
CA ILE A 187 7.42 1.30 3.96
C ILE A 187 8.22 0.17 3.33
N GLU A 188 7.60 -0.62 2.47
CA GLU A 188 8.25 -1.70 1.72
C GLU A 188 9.42 -1.16 0.90
N ASP A 189 9.21 -0.09 0.16
CA ASP A 189 10.26 0.56 -0.63
C ASP A 189 11.41 1.03 0.25
N ALA A 190 11.12 1.66 1.38
CA ALA A 190 12.14 2.15 2.30
C ALA A 190 12.95 1.01 2.92
N VAL A 191 12.30 -0.06 3.37
CA VAL A 191 12.96 -1.23 3.98
C VAL A 191 13.85 -1.97 2.99
N GLU A 192 13.43 -2.06 1.73
CA GLU A 192 14.21 -2.70 0.65
C GLU A 192 15.26 -1.77 0.03
N HIS A 193 15.41 -0.54 0.55
CA HIS A 193 16.35 0.46 0.03
C HIS A 193 16.10 0.83 -1.44
N ILE A 194 14.84 0.85 -1.85
CA ILE A 194 14.44 1.33 -3.18
C ILE A 194 14.78 2.82 -3.27
N THR A 195 15.48 3.20 -4.32
CA THR A 195 15.82 4.61 -4.60
C THR A 195 14.79 5.26 -5.51
N HIS A 196 14.34 4.54 -6.54
CA HIS A 196 13.38 4.97 -7.55
C HIS A 196 12.19 4.03 -7.54
N SER A 197 11.09 4.49 -6.97
CA SER A 197 9.80 3.78 -6.95
C SER A 197 8.98 4.24 -8.15
N ILE A 198 8.99 3.43 -9.22
CA ILE A 198 8.46 3.83 -10.53
C ILE A 198 7.09 3.18 -10.74
N CYS A 199 6.07 4.00 -10.93
CA CYS A 199 4.68 3.56 -11.07
C CYS A 199 3.97 4.25 -12.25
N THR A 200 2.73 3.83 -12.53
CA THR A 200 1.91 4.45 -13.58
C THR A 200 1.36 5.81 -13.13
N LEU A 201 1.02 6.67 -14.09
CA LEU A 201 0.51 8.02 -13.85
C LEU A 201 -0.76 8.06 -12.98
N GLU A 202 -1.49 6.97 -12.89
CA GLU A 202 -2.67 6.84 -12.02
C GLU A 202 -2.37 7.06 -10.54
N PHE A 203 -1.11 6.90 -10.13
CA PHE A 203 -0.65 7.08 -8.76
C PHE A 203 -0.08 8.48 -8.45
N GLU A 204 -0.17 9.42 -9.39
CA GLU A 204 0.33 10.79 -9.18
C GLU A 204 -0.31 11.46 -7.95
N ASP A 205 -1.63 11.33 -7.81
CA ASP A 205 -2.37 11.88 -6.68
C ASP A 205 -2.10 11.14 -5.34
N HIS A 206 -1.51 9.94 -5.40
CA HIS A 206 -1.09 9.17 -4.22
C HIS A 206 0.31 9.56 -3.72
N ARG A 207 1.13 10.19 -4.55
CA ARG A 207 2.51 10.56 -4.19
C ARG A 207 2.61 11.44 -2.94
N PRO A 208 1.75 12.45 -2.70
CA PRO A 208 1.80 13.22 -1.46
C PRO A 208 1.63 12.36 -0.21
N LEU A 209 0.78 11.33 -0.25
CA LEU A 209 0.61 10.38 0.84
C LEU A 209 1.83 9.46 1.00
N TYR A 210 2.40 8.99 -0.10
CA TYR A 210 3.66 8.24 -0.09
C TYR A 210 4.78 9.02 0.62
N ASP A 211 4.99 10.27 0.22
CA ASP A 211 6.00 11.15 0.81
C ASP A 211 5.72 11.42 2.30
N TRP A 212 4.45 11.61 2.66
CA TRP A 212 4.03 11.80 4.04
C TRP A 212 4.36 10.57 4.91
N VAL A 213 4.06 9.37 4.44
CA VAL A 213 4.36 8.12 5.19
C VAL A 213 5.86 7.97 5.38
N VAL A 214 6.67 8.12 4.34
CA VAL A 214 8.13 8.02 4.42
C VAL A 214 8.69 9.01 5.43
N LYS A 215 8.23 10.27 5.38
CA LYS A 215 8.67 11.34 6.28
C LYS A 215 8.26 11.08 7.73
N GLU A 216 6.98 10.80 7.97
CA GLU A 216 6.46 10.66 9.33
C GLU A 216 6.89 9.35 10.01
N CYS A 217 7.16 8.31 9.24
CA CYS A 217 7.80 7.07 9.71
C CYS A 217 9.33 7.19 9.84
N GLU A 218 9.90 8.35 9.44
CA GLU A 218 11.30 8.69 9.64
C GLU A 218 12.29 7.78 8.89
N PHE A 219 11.96 7.41 7.65
CA PHE A 219 12.88 6.67 6.80
C PHE A 219 13.90 7.59 6.14
N ASP A 220 15.18 7.25 6.29
CA ASP A 220 16.31 7.95 5.68
C ASP A 220 17.40 6.92 5.27
N PRO A 221 17.83 6.87 4.01
CA PRO A 221 17.36 7.70 2.89
C PRO A 221 15.91 7.39 2.46
N ALA A 222 15.21 8.44 2.00
CA ALA A 222 13.84 8.32 1.52
C ALA A 222 13.80 7.80 0.08
N PRO A 223 12.97 6.77 -0.24
CA PRO A 223 12.68 6.41 -1.63
C PRO A 223 11.90 7.53 -2.31
N ARG A 224 12.00 7.62 -3.63
CA ARG A 224 11.29 8.62 -4.43
C ARG A 224 10.32 7.95 -5.37
N GLN A 225 9.04 8.30 -5.27
CA GLN A 225 8.02 7.88 -6.24
C GLN A 225 8.11 8.73 -7.52
N ILE A 226 8.09 8.05 -8.67
CA ILE A 226 8.16 8.65 -10.00
C ILE A 226 7.12 7.99 -10.88
N GLU A 227 6.28 8.79 -11.55
CA GLU A 227 5.23 8.29 -12.41
C GLU A 227 5.65 8.35 -13.88
N PHE A 228 5.24 7.34 -14.65
CA PHE A 228 5.40 7.30 -16.10
C PHE A 228 4.06 7.26 -16.83
N SER A 229 4.05 7.75 -18.08
CA SER A 229 2.84 7.88 -18.89
C SER A 229 2.22 6.52 -19.27
N LYS A 230 0.91 6.52 -19.49
CA LYS A 230 0.17 5.35 -19.98
C LYS A 230 0.67 4.88 -21.34
N LEU A 231 0.63 3.57 -21.56
CA LEU A 231 0.80 2.97 -22.87
C LEU A 231 -0.55 2.94 -23.59
N TYR A 232 -0.61 3.57 -24.74
CA TYR A 232 -1.77 3.49 -25.62
C TYR A 232 -1.45 2.58 -26.82
N LEU A 233 -2.32 1.62 -27.06
CA LEU A 233 -2.24 0.73 -28.20
C LEU A 233 -3.30 1.11 -29.23
N THR A 234 -2.89 1.25 -30.50
CA THR A 234 -3.81 1.53 -31.60
C THR A 234 -4.32 0.22 -32.22
N ASN A 235 -5.57 0.22 -32.66
CA ASN A 235 -6.21 -0.92 -33.33
C ASN A 235 -6.22 -2.23 -32.53
N VAL A 236 -6.21 -2.15 -31.20
CA VAL A 236 -6.25 -3.31 -30.31
C VAL A 236 -7.33 -3.13 -29.25
N VAL A 237 -8.09 -4.18 -29.00
CA VAL A 237 -9.05 -4.23 -27.89
C VAL A 237 -8.25 -4.55 -26.61
N THR A 238 -8.28 -3.63 -25.63
CA THR A 238 -7.50 -3.76 -24.39
C THR A 238 -8.32 -4.20 -23.17
N GLY A 239 -9.62 -4.43 -23.33
CA GLY A 239 -10.49 -4.85 -22.23
C GLY A 239 -10.34 -6.33 -21.89
N LYS A 240 -10.26 -6.67 -20.60
CA LYS A 240 -10.20 -8.06 -20.10
C LYS A 240 -11.41 -8.93 -20.48
N ARG A 241 -12.48 -8.36 -21.02
CA ARG A 241 -13.74 -9.04 -21.35
C ARG A 241 -13.89 -9.41 -22.82
N TYR A 242 -12.86 -9.20 -23.63
CA TYR A 242 -12.88 -9.46 -25.07
C TYR A 242 -11.73 -10.38 -25.47
#